data_3920c2bfb9a85256361b3eee7bb9914c
#
_entry.id   3920c2bfb9a85256361b3eee7bb9914c
#
_cell.length_a   1.000
_cell.length_b   1.000
_cell.length_c   1.000
_cell.angle_alpha   90.00
_cell.angle_beta   90.00
_cell.angle_gamma   90.00
#
_symmetry.space_group_name_H-M   'P 1'
#
loop_
_entity.id
_entity.type
_entity.pdbx_description
1 polymer ?
#
loop_
_entity_poly.entity_id
_entity_poly.type
_entity_poly.pdbx_seq_one_letter_code
_entity_poly.pdbx_strand_id
1 'polypeptide(L)' 'MKTKTQLKLENRIHVLRAEKRISQQELADAVGVTRATINAIEGDDYNPSLELAFRLSRYFNSPLETIFFVKESK' A
#
# COMPACT_ATOMS: atom_id res chain seq x y z
N MET A 1 19.04 -18.90 -11.40
CA MET A 1 18.09 -19.34 -11.07
C MET A 1 17.08 -18.87 -11.76
N LYS A 2 16.36 -19.24 -11.99
CA LYS A 2 15.54 -18.91 -12.60
C LYS A 2 14.34 -18.80 -12.08
N THR A 3 13.97 -18.18 -11.25
CA THR A 3 12.71 -18.20 -10.80
C THR A 3 11.92 -17.23 -11.52
N LYS A 4 10.78 -17.61 -11.94
CA LYS A 4 9.96 -16.76 -12.56
C LYS A 4 8.84 -16.44 -11.72
N THR A 5 8.74 -16.89 -10.51
CA THR A 5 7.63 -16.66 -9.61
C THR A 5 7.69 -15.23 -9.11
N GLN A 6 6.64 -14.49 -9.30
CA GLN A 6 6.53 -13.17 -8.74
C GLN A 6 5.87 -13.23 -7.39
N LEU A 7 6.30 -12.40 -6.48
CA LEU A 7 5.64 -12.30 -5.20
C LEU A 7 4.33 -11.57 -5.39
N LYS A 8 3.30 -12.07 -4.74
CA LYS A 8 2.02 -11.40 -4.73
C LYS A 8 1.93 -10.64 -3.44
N LEU A 9 1.77 -9.35 -3.56
CA LEU A 9 1.70 -8.49 -2.39
C LEU A 9 0.28 -8.09 -2.09
N GLU A 10 -0.03 -7.98 -0.81
CA GLU A 10 -1.30 -7.47 -0.35
C GLU A 10 -1.02 -6.34 0.61
N ASN A 11 -2.05 -5.58 0.92
CA ASN A 11 -1.87 -4.46 1.83
C ASN A 11 -3.11 -4.25 2.68
N ARG A 12 -2.94 -3.45 3.71
CA ARG A 12 -4.01 -3.13 4.64
C ARG A 12 -4.32 -1.64 4.63
N ILE A 13 -4.03 -0.97 3.52
CA ILE A 13 -4.21 0.47 3.45
C ILE A 13 -5.65 0.87 3.72
N HIS A 14 -6.61 0.15 3.12
CA HIS A 14 -8.00 0.50 3.32
C HIS A 14 -8.42 0.36 4.78
N VAL A 15 -7.86 -0.61 5.49
CA VAL A 15 -8.14 -0.78 6.91
C VAL A 15 -7.58 0.39 7.71
N LEU A 16 -6.33 0.76 7.40
CA LEU A 16 -5.69 1.88 8.10
C LEU A 16 -6.40 3.19 7.81
N ARG A 17 -6.86 3.37 6.58
CA ARG A 17 -7.62 4.55 6.22
C ARG A 17 -8.92 4.60 7.01
N ALA A 18 -9.60 3.45 7.10
CA ALA A 18 -10.86 3.40 7.82
C ALA A 18 -10.66 3.74 9.29
N GLU A 19 -9.56 3.28 9.87
CA GLU A 19 -9.26 3.58 11.26
C GLU A 19 -9.03 5.07 11.48
N LYS A 20 -8.42 5.72 10.49
CA LYS A 20 -8.20 7.16 10.58
C LYS A 20 -9.38 7.97 10.06
N ARG A 21 -10.34 7.31 9.48
CA ARG A 21 -11.54 7.95 8.93
C ARG A 21 -11.20 8.95 7.84
N ILE A 22 -10.31 8.56 6.96
CA ILE A 22 -9.93 9.42 5.84
C ILE A 22 -10.28 8.75 4.52
N SER A 23 -10.51 9.59 3.51
CA SER A 23 -10.84 9.10 2.18
C SER A 23 -9.58 8.74 1.41
N GLN A 24 -9.75 8.09 0.26
CA GLN A 24 -8.63 7.84 -0.63
C GLN A 24 -7.99 9.14 -1.08
N GLN A 25 -8.80 10.17 -1.34
CA GLN A 25 -8.27 11.44 -1.78
C GLN A 25 -7.44 12.11 -0.69
N GLU A 26 -7.93 12.03 0.54
CA GLU A 26 -7.19 12.62 1.65
C GLU A 26 -5.85 11.92 1.84
N LEU A 27 -5.81 10.60 1.71
CA LEU A 27 -4.57 9.89 1.82
C LEU A 27 -3.64 10.24 0.65
N ALA A 28 -4.20 10.30 -0.56
CA ALA A 28 -3.40 10.62 -1.74
C ALA A 28 -2.74 11.99 -1.57
N ASP A 29 -3.51 12.98 -1.11
CA ASP A 29 -2.98 14.31 -0.89
C ASP A 29 -1.87 14.30 0.16
N ALA A 30 -2.05 13.51 1.21
CA ALA A 30 -1.08 13.47 2.30
C ALA A 30 0.25 12.87 1.87
N VAL A 31 0.23 11.89 0.98
CA VAL A 31 1.47 11.24 0.56
C VAL A 31 1.93 11.65 -0.84
N GLY A 32 1.23 12.60 -1.45
CA GLY A 32 1.72 13.23 -2.67
C GLY A 32 1.50 12.45 -3.95
N VAL A 33 0.39 11.74 -4.05
CA VAL A 33 0.05 11.02 -5.27
C VAL A 33 -1.41 11.29 -5.62
N THR A 34 -1.88 10.68 -6.69
CA THR A 34 -3.28 10.86 -7.08
C THR A 34 -4.16 9.83 -6.39
N ARG A 35 -5.45 10.13 -6.33
CA ARG A 35 -6.41 9.19 -5.78
C ARG A 35 -6.39 7.89 -6.57
N ALA A 36 -6.22 7.96 -7.90
CA ALA A 36 -6.17 6.77 -8.73
C ALA A 36 -5.03 5.84 -8.30
N THR A 37 -3.89 6.41 -7.90
CA THR A 37 -2.77 5.63 -7.42
C THR A 37 -3.14 4.88 -6.14
N ILE A 38 -3.78 5.57 -5.21
CA ILE A 38 -4.20 4.92 -3.96
C ILE A 38 -5.21 3.81 -4.25
N ASN A 39 -6.15 4.08 -5.12
CA ASN A 39 -7.15 3.09 -5.47
C ASN A 39 -6.50 1.85 -6.09
N ALA A 40 -5.53 2.05 -6.98
CA ALA A 40 -4.86 0.92 -7.62
C ALA A 40 -4.05 0.11 -6.61
N ILE A 41 -3.40 0.76 -5.66
CA ILE A 41 -2.65 0.05 -4.64
C ILE A 41 -3.59 -0.77 -3.77
N GLU A 42 -4.69 -0.18 -3.33
CA GLU A 42 -5.64 -0.88 -2.47
C GLU A 42 -6.25 -2.08 -3.17
N GLY A 43 -6.38 -2.00 -4.48
CA GLY A 43 -6.92 -3.11 -5.26
C GLY A 43 -5.89 -4.13 -5.70
N ASP A 44 -4.66 -3.99 -5.22
CA ASP A 44 -3.55 -4.88 -5.57
C ASP A 44 -3.19 -4.86 -7.05
N ASP A 45 -3.54 -3.76 -7.73
CA ASP A 45 -3.26 -3.62 -9.16
C ASP A 45 -1.97 -2.88 -9.42
N TYR A 46 -1.33 -2.38 -8.40
CA TYR A 46 -0.14 -1.57 -8.55
C TYR A 46 0.70 -1.63 -7.28
N ASN A 47 1.97 -1.94 -7.45
CA ASN A 47 2.90 -1.96 -6.32
C ASN A 47 3.53 -0.59 -6.21
N PRO A 48 3.48 0.04 -5.05
CA PRO A 48 4.04 1.37 -4.91
C PRO A 48 5.56 1.35 -5.03
N SER A 49 6.13 2.48 -5.40
CA SER A 49 7.57 2.64 -5.36
C SER A 49 8.02 2.52 -3.91
N LEU A 50 9.29 2.25 -3.73
CA LEU A 50 9.84 2.15 -2.38
C LEU A 50 9.63 3.46 -1.63
N GLU A 51 9.84 4.58 -2.30
CA GLU A 51 9.64 5.88 -1.66
C GLU A 51 8.20 6.06 -1.19
N LEU A 52 7.25 5.71 -2.05
CA LEU A 52 5.85 5.87 -1.68
C LEU A 52 5.50 4.94 -0.53
N ALA A 53 6.04 3.72 -0.55
CA ALA A 53 5.80 2.77 0.53
C ALA A 53 6.28 3.35 1.87
N PHE A 54 7.44 3.97 1.88
CA PHE A 54 7.94 4.60 3.11
C PHE A 54 7.11 5.82 3.51
N ARG A 55 6.62 6.59 2.55
CA ARG A 55 5.74 7.71 2.89
C ARG A 55 4.46 7.22 3.55
N LEU A 56 3.92 6.11 3.06
CA LEU A 56 2.73 5.52 3.65
C LEU A 56 3.01 5.03 5.07
N SER A 57 4.17 4.38 5.24
CA SER A 57 4.58 3.89 6.54
C SER A 57 4.68 5.04 7.55
N ARG A 58 5.28 6.14 7.14
CA ARG A 58 5.43 7.29 8.01
C ARG A 58 4.10 7.96 8.30
N TYR A 59 3.26 8.06 7.28
CA TYR A 59 1.95 8.69 7.47
C TYR A 59 1.09 7.92 8.46
N PHE A 60 1.08 6.59 8.32
CA PHE A 60 0.28 5.76 9.21
C PHE A 60 1.02 5.43 10.52
N ASN A 61 2.28 5.83 10.63
CA ASN A 61 3.11 5.54 11.79
C ASN A 61 3.10 4.04 12.08
N SER A 62 3.28 3.26 11.05
CA SER A 62 3.24 1.80 11.14
C SER A 62 4.39 1.22 10.34
N PRO A 63 4.96 0.12 10.81
CA PRO A 63 6.06 -0.51 10.04
C PRO A 63 5.58 -0.93 8.67
N LEU A 64 6.50 -0.92 7.72
CA LEU A 64 6.19 -1.28 6.35
C LEU A 64 5.53 -2.64 6.26
N GLU A 65 6.04 -3.60 7.02
CA GLU A 65 5.54 -4.96 6.98
C GLU A 65 4.14 -5.11 7.57
N THR A 66 3.69 -4.12 8.32
CA THR A 66 2.32 -4.11 8.81
C THR A 66 1.37 -3.67 7.72
N ILE A 67 1.86 -2.83 6.81
CA ILE A 67 1.02 -2.27 5.74
C ILE A 67 1.03 -3.17 4.52
N PHE A 68 2.21 -3.68 4.15
CA PHE A 68 2.37 -4.50 2.96
C PHE A 68 2.92 -5.86 3.35
N PHE A 69 2.41 -6.92 2.77
CA PHE A 69 2.89 -8.26 3.09
C PHE A 69 2.73 -9.16 1.88
N VAL A 70 3.45 -10.25 1.89
CA VAL A 70 3.41 -11.21 0.81
C VAL A 70 2.23 -12.14 1.03
N LYS A 71 1.42 -12.32 0.00
CA LYS A 71 0.33 -13.26 0.10
C LYS A 71 0.92 -14.65 -0.08
N GLU A 72 0.73 -15.48 0.93
CA GLU A 72 1.21 -16.84 0.86
C GLU A 72 0.24 -17.68 0.07
N SER A 73 0.80 -18.53 -0.79
CA SER A 73 -0.03 -19.34 -1.63
C SER A 73 0.30 -20.77 -1.33
N LYS A 74 -0.70 -21.58 -1.13
CA LYS A 74 -0.44 -22.99 -0.82
C LYS A 74 -0.97 -23.88 -1.86
#